data_c8fcf18edf430f89660199dacf252c3d
#
_entry.id   c8fcf18edf430f89660199dacf252c3d
#
_cell.length_a   1.000
_cell.length_b   1.000
_cell.length_c   1.000
_cell.angle_alpha   90.00
_cell.angle_beta   90.00
_cell.angle_gamma   90.00
#
_symmetry.space_group_name_H-M   'P 1'
#
loop_
_entity.id
_entity.type
_entity.pdbx_description
1 polymer ?
#
loop_
_entity_poly.entity_id
_entity_poly.type
_entity_poly.pdbx_seq_one_letter_code
_entity_poly.pdbx_strand_id
1 'polypeptide(L)'
;MSATAGDATAPNPDSAKTAERRALGVACGAHALHDGYTDLVYVMLPIWQSEFGLGFAALGLMKTVFSGTLAGFQIPAGFMAERFGATAVLALGTALAGLGYVFAGLSNGVTFLVAALFVGGLGASTQHPLASSLIAHAFAGTRSLKALGTYNFAGDIGKMTLPATAALLFVVLPWRHALILLGALGAVAAVAIFLTMPQFRDEPSLPRKTENVGAARGAARAYAFPLLLSVGVIDSATRMAFLTFLPFVLTAKGASIQSVGLALTLVFAGGAAGKLVCAFIGARIGAVATVWLTETVTAIGIVALLPLSLEAAFV
;
A
#
# COMPACT_ATOMS: atom_id res chain seq x y z
N MET A 1 -4.00 -3.06 59.78
CA MET A 1 -5.00 -3.15 58.73
C MET A 1 -4.26 -3.29 57.40
N SER A 2 -4.19 -4.53 56.93
CA SER A 2 -3.47 -4.89 55.68
C SER A 2 -4.43 -4.66 54.51
N ALA A 3 -4.07 -3.72 53.62
CA ALA A 3 -4.80 -3.51 52.37
C ALA A 3 -4.41 -4.61 51.39
N THR A 4 -5.37 -5.47 51.06
CA THR A 4 -5.25 -6.51 50.06
C THR A 4 -5.02 -5.87 48.69
N ALA A 5 -3.85 -6.10 48.11
CA ALA A 5 -3.57 -5.81 46.71
C ALA A 5 -4.59 -6.54 45.83
N GLY A 6 -5.40 -5.80 45.10
CA GLY A 6 -6.38 -6.36 44.17
C GLY A 6 -5.68 -7.21 43.12
N ASP A 7 -6.06 -8.44 43.05
CA ASP A 7 -5.65 -9.47 42.11
C ASP A 7 -6.08 -8.99 40.69
N ALA A 8 -5.14 -8.44 39.94
CA ALA A 8 -5.33 -8.12 38.54
C ALA A 8 -5.39 -9.45 37.78
N THR A 9 -6.60 -10.02 37.68
CA THR A 9 -6.86 -11.25 36.94
C THR A 9 -6.24 -11.16 35.54
N ALA A 10 -5.31 -12.05 35.24
CA ALA A 10 -4.71 -12.19 33.91
C ALA A 10 -5.83 -12.31 32.86
N PRO A 11 -5.73 -11.64 31.71
CA PRO A 11 -6.78 -11.67 30.70
C PRO A 11 -7.03 -13.12 30.24
N ASN A 12 -8.32 -13.49 30.13
CA ASN A 12 -8.73 -14.80 29.67
C ASN A 12 -8.05 -15.11 28.31
N PRO A 13 -7.33 -16.23 28.14
CA PRO A 13 -6.62 -16.61 26.91
C PRO A 13 -7.49 -16.57 25.65
N ASP A 14 -8.78 -16.88 25.77
CA ASP A 14 -9.70 -16.86 24.63
C ASP A 14 -10.12 -15.44 24.23
N SER A 15 -10.20 -14.52 25.19
CA SER A 15 -10.45 -13.10 24.90
C SER A 15 -9.24 -12.46 24.18
N ALA A 16 -8.02 -12.81 24.56
CA ALA A 16 -6.80 -12.35 23.92
C ALA A 16 -6.70 -12.82 22.45
N LYS A 17 -6.96 -14.11 22.19
CA LYS A 17 -6.99 -14.66 20.82
C LYS A 17 -8.06 -13.99 19.94
N THR A 18 -9.21 -13.68 20.51
CA THR A 18 -10.29 -12.99 19.81
C THR A 18 -9.87 -11.57 19.44
N ALA A 19 -9.22 -10.85 20.36
CA ALA A 19 -8.68 -9.51 20.10
C ALA A 19 -7.59 -9.54 19.01
N GLU A 20 -6.67 -10.49 19.04
CA GLU A 20 -5.65 -10.69 18.00
C GLU A 20 -6.27 -10.89 16.61
N ARG A 21 -7.25 -11.81 16.49
CA ARG A 21 -7.93 -12.10 15.22
C ARG A 21 -8.70 -10.88 14.70
N ARG A 22 -9.34 -10.13 15.59
CA ARG A 22 -10.08 -8.92 15.26
C ARG A 22 -9.12 -7.83 14.77
N ALA A 23 -8.00 -7.61 15.46
CA ALA A 23 -6.98 -6.65 15.05
C ALA A 23 -6.43 -6.99 13.66
N LEU A 24 -6.10 -8.26 13.41
CA LEU A 24 -5.61 -8.70 12.11
C LEU A 24 -6.65 -8.49 11.01
N GLY A 25 -7.90 -8.87 11.24
CA GLY A 25 -8.97 -8.71 10.25
C GLY A 25 -9.22 -7.24 9.89
N VAL A 26 -9.28 -6.35 10.89
CA VAL A 26 -9.46 -4.90 10.68
C VAL A 26 -8.26 -4.30 9.95
N ALA A 27 -7.03 -4.66 10.36
CA ALA A 27 -5.83 -4.17 9.72
C ALA A 27 -5.71 -4.67 8.27
N CYS A 28 -6.06 -5.93 7.99
CA CYS A 28 -6.09 -6.48 6.62
C CYS A 28 -7.12 -5.75 5.73
N GLY A 29 -8.32 -5.50 6.24
CA GLY A 29 -9.34 -4.74 5.51
C GLY A 29 -8.91 -3.30 5.22
N ALA A 30 -8.35 -2.62 6.22
CA ALA A 30 -7.80 -1.28 6.07
C ALA A 30 -6.65 -1.24 5.05
N HIS A 31 -5.75 -2.23 5.06
CA HIS A 31 -4.63 -2.30 4.12
C HIS A 31 -5.08 -2.61 2.69
N ALA A 32 -6.04 -3.52 2.52
CA ALA A 32 -6.59 -3.79 1.20
C ALA A 32 -7.21 -2.52 0.58
N LEU A 33 -7.98 -1.77 1.36
CA LEU A 33 -8.57 -0.51 0.89
C LEU A 33 -7.50 0.54 0.58
N HIS A 34 -6.49 0.68 1.45
CA HIS A 34 -5.40 1.63 1.29
C HIS A 34 -4.57 1.36 0.03
N ASP A 35 -4.12 0.12 -0.16
CA ASP A 35 -3.31 -0.27 -1.31
C ASP A 35 -4.14 -0.18 -2.60
N GLY A 36 -5.42 -0.52 -2.53
CA GLY A 36 -6.36 -0.29 -3.61
C GLY A 36 -6.47 1.18 -4.00
N TYR A 37 -6.58 2.10 -3.04
CA TYR A 37 -6.57 3.54 -3.31
C TYR A 37 -5.25 4.00 -3.93
N THR A 38 -4.12 3.53 -3.42
CA THR A 38 -2.80 3.91 -3.95
C THR A 38 -2.67 3.57 -5.44
N ASP A 39 -3.22 2.44 -5.86
CA ASP A 39 -3.09 1.93 -7.22
C ASP A 39 -4.28 2.30 -8.14
N LEU A 40 -5.41 2.76 -7.56
CA LEU A 40 -6.53 3.33 -8.31
C LEU A 40 -6.11 4.53 -9.17
N VAL A 41 -5.11 5.31 -8.72
CA VAL A 41 -4.56 6.44 -9.47
C VAL A 41 -4.14 6.02 -10.87
N TYR A 42 -3.55 4.83 -11.07
CA TYR A 42 -3.07 4.38 -12.38
C TYR A 42 -4.20 4.22 -13.41
N VAL A 43 -5.37 3.73 -13.01
CA VAL A 43 -6.54 3.62 -13.89
C VAL A 43 -7.10 5.00 -14.22
N MET A 44 -6.96 5.96 -13.29
CA MET A 44 -7.50 7.32 -13.46
C MET A 44 -6.65 8.20 -14.37
N LEU A 45 -5.35 7.95 -14.50
CA LEU A 45 -4.45 8.81 -15.28
C LEU A 45 -4.90 9.04 -16.73
N PRO A 46 -5.28 8.01 -17.52
CA PRO A 46 -5.78 8.22 -18.88
C PRO A 46 -7.10 9.00 -18.93
N ILE A 47 -7.97 8.79 -17.93
CA ILE A 47 -9.24 9.50 -17.83
C ILE A 47 -9.00 10.98 -17.56
N TRP A 48 -8.14 11.30 -16.60
CA TRP A 48 -7.77 12.70 -16.30
C TRP A 48 -7.00 13.35 -17.43
N GLN A 49 -6.17 12.57 -18.17
CA GLN A 49 -5.51 13.09 -19.37
C GLN A 49 -6.54 13.57 -20.38
N SER A 50 -7.50 12.74 -20.70
CA SER A 50 -8.54 13.07 -21.68
C SER A 50 -9.46 14.21 -21.22
N GLU A 51 -9.86 14.19 -19.94
CA GLU A 51 -10.79 15.16 -19.37
C GLU A 51 -10.21 16.57 -19.30
N PHE A 52 -8.94 16.69 -18.92
CA PHE A 52 -8.29 17.97 -18.66
C PHE A 52 -7.20 18.35 -19.69
N GLY A 53 -7.03 17.56 -20.75
CA GLY A 53 -6.04 17.83 -21.80
C GLY A 53 -4.58 17.81 -21.29
N LEU A 54 -4.23 16.88 -20.38
CA LEU A 54 -2.96 16.87 -19.68
C LEU A 54 -1.84 16.19 -20.47
N GLY A 55 -0.65 16.82 -20.46
CA GLY A 55 0.58 16.15 -20.91
C GLY A 55 1.12 15.16 -19.87
N PHE A 56 2.01 14.25 -20.31
CA PHE A 56 2.60 13.22 -19.45
C PHE A 56 3.37 13.78 -18.24
N ALA A 57 4.00 14.96 -18.39
CA ALA A 57 4.68 15.62 -17.28
C ALA A 57 3.69 16.01 -16.14
N ALA A 58 2.51 16.51 -16.49
CA ALA A 58 1.48 16.86 -15.52
C ALA A 58 0.92 15.61 -14.83
N LEU A 59 0.73 14.52 -15.57
CA LEU A 59 0.29 13.23 -15.00
C LEU A 59 1.33 12.64 -14.04
N GLY A 60 2.60 12.68 -14.42
CA GLY A 60 3.71 12.30 -13.55
C GLY A 60 3.76 13.15 -12.28
N LEU A 61 3.55 14.47 -12.40
CA LEU A 61 3.47 15.37 -11.24
C LEU A 61 2.30 15.03 -10.31
N MET A 62 1.11 14.74 -10.86
CA MET A 62 -0.04 14.31 -10.06
C MET A 62 0.26 13.03 -9.26
N LYS A 63 0.86 12.02 -9.91
CA LYS A 63 1.29 10.80 -9.22
C LYS A 63 2.36 11.10 -8.17
N THR A 64 3.29 12.00 -8.46
CA THR A 64 4.32 12.44 -7.52
C THR A 64 3.72 13.19 -6.33
N VAL A 65 2.73 14.05 -6.52
CA VAL A 65 2.03 14.72 -5.41
C VAL A 65 1.40 13.69 -4.47
N PHE A 66 0.64 12.74 -5.01
CA PHE A 66 0.04 11.69 -4.18
C PHE A 66 1.08 10.84 -3.44
N SER A 67 2.05 10.28 -4.19
CA SER A 67 3.05 9.35 -3.62
C SER A 67 4.07 10.07 -2.74
N GLY A 68 4.46 11.29 -3.10
CA GLY A 68 5.38 12.12 -2.31
C GLY A 68 4.77 12.57 -0.99
N THR A 69 3.48 12.93 -0.99
CA THR A 69 2.74 13.25 0.23
C THR A 69 2.62 12.01 1.11
N LEU A 70 2.23 10.86 0.52
CA LEU A 70 2.18 9.59 1.23
C LEU A 70 3.52 9.27 1.90
N ALA A 71 4.62 9.36 1.18
CA ALA A 71 5.95 9.04 1.72
C ALA A 71 6.42 10.07 2.77
N GLY A 72 6.25 11.36 2.49
CA GLY A 72 6.75 12.43 3.34
C GLY A 72 6.05 12.55 4.69
N PHE A 73 4.77 12.15 4.76
CA PHE A 73 3.99 12.27 6.00
C PHE A 73 3.95 10.99 6.85
N GLN A 74 4.65 9.91 6.49
CA GLN A 74 4.71 8.70 7.32
C GLN A 74 5.34 8.95 8.70
N ILE A 75 6.42 9.73 8.76
CA ILE A 75 7.08 10.08 10.03
C ILE A 75 6.19 10.99 10.88
N PRO A 76 5.62 12.09 10.38
CA PRO A 76 4.62 12.87 11.11
C PRO A 76 3.43 12.06 11.61
N ALA A 77 2.94 11.10 10.79
CA ALA A 77 1.85 10.20 11.20
C ALA A 77 2.22 9.35 12.42
N GLY A 78 3.48 8.87 12.50
CA GLY A 78 4.00 8.17 13.66
C GLY A 78 3.95 9.04 14.93
N PHE A 79 4.45 10.28 14.88
CA PHE A 79 4.39 11.22 16.01
C PHE A 79 2.95 11.55 16.42
N MET A 80 2.05 11.68 15.46
CA MET A 80 0.63 11.88 15.77
C MET A 80 0.04 10.67 16.49
N ALA A 81 0.44 9.46 16.10
CA ALA A 81 -0.03 8.23 16.74
C ALA A 81 0.46 8.09 18.17
N GLU A 82 1.69 8.50 18.49
CA GLU A 82 2.20 8.54 19.87
C GLU A 82 1.38 9.48 20.76
N ARG A 83 0.86 10.58 20.19
CA ARG A 83 0.10 11.59 20.94
C ARG A 83 -1.38 11.29 21.04
N PHE A 84 -2.00 10.80 19.96
CA PHE A 84 -3.47 10.67 19.84
C PHE A 84 -3.94 9.20 19.79
N GLY A 85 -2.99 8.26 19.80
CA GLY A 85 -3.25 6.82 19.66
C GLY A 85 -3.28 6.35 18.21
N ALA A 86 -2.65 5.19 17.96
CA ALA A 86 -2.49 4.64 16.61
C ALA A 86 -3.83 4.35 15.91
N THR A 87 -4.82 3.85 16.63
CA THR A 87 -6.16 3.54 16.07
C THR A 87 -6.89 4.79 15.58
N ALA A 88 -6.86 5.88 16.36
CA ALA A 88 -7.54 7.12 15.97
C ALA A 88 -6.88 7.76 14.75
N VAL A 89 -5.55 7.80 14.71
CA VAL A 89 -4.79 8.36 13.59
C VAL A 89 -4.94 7.50 12.33
N LEU A 90 -4.95 6.16 12.47
CA LEU A 90 -5.21 5.24 11.35
C LEU A 90 -6.62 5.43 10.78
N ALA A 91 -7.64 5.54 11.64
CA ALA A 91 -9.01 5.78 11.22
C ALA A 91 -9.15 7.14 10.49
N LEU A 92 -8.59 8.21 11.06
CA LEU A 92 -8.57 9.54 10.44
C LEU A 92 -7.86 9.50 9.08
N GLY A 93 -6.70 8.87 9.01
CA GLY A 93 -5.95 8.72 7.75
C GLY A 93 -6.75 7.97 6.70
N THR A 94 -7.42 6.88 7.07
CA THR A 94 -8.28 6.12 6.16
C THR A 94 -9.46 6.98 5.66
N ALA A 95 -10.08 7.78 6.52
CA ALA A 95 -11.12 8.73 6.14
C ALA A 95 -10.58 9.78 5.16
N LEU A 96 -9.43 10.38 5.46
CA LEU A 96 -8.80 11.38 4.58
C LEU A 96 -8.38 10.79 3.22
N ALA A 97 -7.89 9.55 3.19
CA ALA A 97 -7.57 8.88 1.94
C ALA A 97 -8.81 8.72 1.06
N GLY A 98 -9.92 8.27 1.62
CA GLY A 98 -11.21 8.20 0.92
C GLY A 98 -11.74 9.58 0.51
N LEU A 99 -11.65 10.58 1.39
CA LEU A 99 -12.08 11.95 1.12
C LEU A 99 -11.31 12.57 -0.04
N GLY A 100 -10.02 12.25 -0.20
CA GLY A 100 -9.24 12.63 -1.38
C GLY A 100 -9.89 12.15 -2.68
N TYR A 101 -10.40 10.93 -2.73
CA TYR A 101 -11.12 10.40 -3.91
C TYR A 101 -12.52 11.00 -4.09
N VAL A 102 -13.23 11.29 -2.99
CA VAL A 102 -14.49 12.05 -3.08
C VAL A 102 -14.22 13.43 -3.70
N PHE A 103 -13.23 14.14 -3.23
CA PHE A 103 -12.84 15.45 -3.80
C PHE A 103 -12.34 15.33 -5.24
N ALA A 104 -11.59 14.29 -5.58
CA ALA A 104 -11.19 14.03 -6.95
C ALA A 104 -12.42 13.84 -7.87
N GLY A 105 -13.45 13.12 -7.40
CA GLY A 105 -14.72 12.98 -8.12
C GLY A 105 -15.52 14.28 -8.26
N LEU A 106 -15.36 15.21 -7.33
CA LEU A 106 -15.97 16.53 -7.36
C LEU A 106 -15.14 17.58 -8.12
N SER A 107 -13.97 17.24 -8.61
CA SER A 107 -13.06 18.19 -9.25
C SER A 107 -13.57 18.66 -10.62
N ASN A 108 -13.60 19.99 -10.80
CA ASN A 108 -13.93 20.63 -12.07
C ASN A 108 -12.68 21.24 -12.75
N GLY A 109 -11.48 20.99 -12.22
CA GLY A 109 -10.24 21.50 -12.75
C GLY A 109 -9.01 20.87 -12.09
N VAL A 110 -7.88 21.03 -12.77
CA VAL A 110 -6.60 20.40 -12.42
C VAL A 110 -6.11 20.78 -11.01
N THR A 111 -6.20 22.07 -10.66
CA THR A 111 -5.73 22.54 -9.35
C THR A 111 -6.48 21.86 -8.19
N PHE A 112 -7.80 21.76 -8.31
CA PHE A 112 -8.61 21.10 -7.28
C PHE A 112 -8.33 19.57 -7.24
N LEU A 113 -8.12 18.95 -8.42
CA LEU A 113 -7.73 17.55 -8.50
C LEU A 113 -6.38 17.28 -7.83
N VAL A 114 -5.39 18.14 -8.05
CA VAL A 114 -4.07 18.03 -7.39
C VAL A 114 -4.19 18.20 -5.88
N ALA A 115 -5.01 19.15 -5.41
CA ALA A 115 -5.30 19.32 -3.99
C ALA A 115 -6.00 18.08 -3.39
N ALA A 116 -6.94 17.47 -4.11
CA ALA A 116 -7.60 16.23 -3.73
C ALA A 116 -6.62 15.06 -3.60
N LEU A 117 -5.68 14.93 -4.54
CA LEU A 117 -4.62 13.92 -4.50
C LEU A 117 -3.65 14.14 -3.34
N PHE A 118 -3.33 15.40 -3.00
CA PHE A 118 -2.56 15.73 -1.81
C PHE A 118 -3.27 15.25 -0.54
N VAL A 119 -4.57 15.54 -0.40
CA VAL A 119 -5.37 15.07 0.75
C VAL A 119 -5.41 13.54 0.81
N GLY A 120 -5.61 12.88 -0.34
CA GLY A 120 -5.59 11.43 -0.44
C GLY A 120 -4.24 10.83 0.01
N GLY A 121 -3.13 11.40 -0.47
CA GLY A 121 -1.78 11.00 -0.08
C GLY A 121 -1.48 11.24 1.40
N LEU A 122 -1.96 12.38 1.95
CA LEU A 122 -1.84 12.68 3.37
C LEU A 122 -2.55 11.62 4.22
N GLY A 123 -3.78 11.27 3.87
CA GLY A 123 -4.52 10.19 4.54
C GLY A 123 -3.81 8.85 4.42
N ALA A 124 -3.34 8.53 3.23
CA ALA A 124 -2.64 7.28 2.94
C ALA A 124 -1.32 7.11 3.73
N SER A 125 -0.66 8.19 4.15
CA SER A 125 0.61 8.15 4.88
C SER A 125 0.54 7.41 6.23
N THR A 126 -0.65 7.28 6.81
CA THR A 126 -0.85 6.68 8.14
C THR A 126 -0.82 5.16 8.13
N GLN A 127 -1.16 4.52 7.01
CA GLN A 127 -1.46 3.09 6.97
C GLN A 127 -0.26 2.21 7.30
N HIS A 128 0.84 2.35 6.54
CA HIS A 128 1.98 1.45 6.70
C HIS A 128 2.63 1.51 8.09
N PRO A 129 2.97 2.68 8.64
CA PRO A 129 3.62 2.72 9.94
C PRO A 129 2.69 2.25 11.06
N LEU A 130 1.41 2.63 11.03
CA LEU A 130 0.51 2.39 12.16
C LEU A 130 -0.09 0.99 12.16
N ALA A 131 -0.60 0.50 11.03
CA ALA A 131 -1.21 -0.82 10.98
C ALA A 131 -0.17 -1.93 11.19
N SER A 132 1.03 -1.78 10.62
CA SER A 132 2.13 -2.73 10.87
C SER A 132 2.54 -2.75 12.33
N SER A 133 2.61 -1.59 12.98
CA SER A 133 2.91 -1.46 14.42
C SER A 133 1.83 -2.13 15.26
N LEU A 134 0.55 -1.86 14.99
CA LEU A 134 -0.57 -2.49 15.70
C LEU A 134 -0.54 -4.02 15.60
N ILE A 135 -0.24 -4.57 14.42
CA ILE A 135 -0.09 -6.02 14.25
C ILE A 135 1.13 -6.54 15.01
N ALA A 136 2.27 -5.85 14.95
CA ALA A 136 3.48 -6.27 15.64
C ALA A 136 3.30 -6.28 17.17
N HIS A 137 2.48 -5.37 17.73
CA HIS A 137 2.12 -5.37 19.16
C HIS A 137 1.09 -6.45 19.51
N ALA A 138 0.12 -6.72 18.61
CA ALA A 138 -0.89 -7.73 18.85
C ALA A 138 -0.34 -9.18 18.86
N PHE A 139 0.73 -9.45 18.10
CA PHE A 139 1.27 -10.78 17.90
C PHE A 139 2.73 -10.88 18.36
N ALA A 140 3.05 -11.83 19.22
CA ALA A 140 4.41 -12.04 19.71
C ALA A 140 5.23 -13.01 18.83
N GLY A 141 6.53 -12.77 18.71
CA GLY A 141 7.52 -13.69 18.12
C GLY A 141 7.23 -14.08 16.68
N THR A 142 7.33 -15.36 16.35
CA THR A 142 7.12 -15.90 14.99
C THR A 142 5.68 -15.73 14.48
N ARG A 143 4.70 -15.54 15.38
CA ARG A 143 3.31 -15.28 15.00
C ARG A 143 3.15 -13.89 14.38
N SER A 144 3.94 -12.91 14.81
CA SER A 144 3.97 -11.58 14.22
C SER A 144 4.38 -11.62 12.74
N LEU A 145 5.38 -12.43 12.37
CA LEU A 145 5.80 -12.59 10.97
C LEU A 145 4.68 -13.14 10.08
N LYS A 146 3.94 -14.15 10.59
CA LYS A 146 2.79 -14.70 9.87
C LYS A 146 1.66 -13.69 9.71
N ALA A 147 1.36 -12.95 10.78
CA ALA A 147 0.33 -11.92 10.77
C ALA A 147 0.68 -10.77 9.79
N LEU A 148 1.93 -10.31 9.79
CA LEU A 148 2.42 -9.31 8.84
C LEU A 148 2.41 -9.82 7.39
N GLY A 149 2.73 -11.10 7.18
CA GLY A 149 2.59 -11.74 5.85
C GLY A 149 1.15 -11.73 5.35
N THR A 150 0.19 -12.09 6.21
CA THR A 150 -1.26 -12.04 5.89
C THR A 150 -1.72 -10.62 5.62
N TYR A 151 -1.27 -9.66 6.42
CA TYR A 151 -1.54 -8.23 6.24
C TYR A 151 -1.03 -7.73 4.89
N ASN A 152 0.22 -8.04 4.52
CA ASN A 152 0.79 -7.65 3.23
C ASN A 152 0.04 -8.29 2.04
N PHE A 153 -0.34 -9.56 2.17
CA PHE A 153 -1.15 -10.23 1.15
C PHE A 153 -2.54 -9.59 0.97
N ALA A 154 -3.16 -9.13 2.05
CA ALA A 154 -4.41 -8.38 1.97
C ALA A 154 -4.25 -7.08 1.16
N GLY A 155 -3.12 -6.37 1.31
CA GLY A 155 -2.79 -5.22 0.47
C GLY A 155 -2.71 -5.59 -1.02
N ASP A 156 -2.07 -6.71 -1.36
CA ASP A 156 -2.00 -7.17 -2.76
C ASP A 156 -3.40 -7.47 -3.33
N ILE A 157 -4.30 -8.05 -2.54
CA ILE A 157 -5.72 -8.21 -2.94
C ILE A 157 -6.36 -6.84 -3.23
N GLY A 158 -6.11 -5.85 -2.40
CA GLY A 158 -6.62 -4.48 -2.60
C GLY A 158 -6.16 -3.86 -3.91
N LYS A 159 -4.86 -4.00 -4.24
CA LYS A 159 -4.27 -3.53 -5.52
C LYS A 159 -4.93 -4.17 -6.73
N MET A 160 -5.30 -5.44 -6.61
CA MET A 160 -5.98 -6.17 -7.69
C MET A 160 -7.44 -5.76 -7.83
N THR A 161 -8.15 -5.63 -6.70
CA THR A 161 -9.60 -5.55 -6.70
C THR A 161 -10.13 -4.13 -6.89
N LEU A 162 -9.55 -3.12 -6.23
CA LEU A 162 -10.12 -1.76 -6.28
C LEU A 162 -9.97 -1.09 -7.65
N PRO A 163 -8.81 -1.13 -8.34
CA PRO A 163 -8.69 -0.64 -9.70
C PRO A 163 -9.59 -1.39 -10.69
N ALA A 164 -9.72 -2.72 -10.55
CA ALA A 164 -10.63 -3.52 -11.36
C ALA A 164 -12.09 -3.12 -11.14
N THR A 165 -12.50 -2.96 -9.87
CA THR A 165 -13.86 -2.50 -9.52
C THR A 165 -14.14 -1.12 -10.11
N ALA A 166 -13.18 -0.19 -10.04
CA ALA A 166 -13.32 1.13 -10.66
C ALA A 166 -13.52 1.03 -12.17
N ALA A 167 -12.68 0.24 -12.87
CA ALA A 167 -12.79 0.05 -14.30
C ALA A 167 -14.15 -0.56 -14.72
N LEU A 168 -14.70 -1.46 -13.90
CA LEU A 168 -16.04 -2.01 -14.11
C LEU A 168 -17.15 -0.98 -13.83
N LEU A 169 -17.02 -0.18 -12.76
CA LEU A 169 -17.99 0.86 -12.45
C LEU A 169 -18.07 1.93 -13.56
N PHE A 170 -16.95 2.22 -14.25
CA PHE A 170 -16.94 3.17 -15.37
C PHE A 170 -17.76 2.71 -16.59
N VAL A 171 -18.19 1.45 -16.64
CA VAL A 171 -19.14 0.97 -17.67
C VAL A 171 -20.55 1.52 -17.43
N VAL A 172 -20.94 1.66 -16.15
CA VAL A 172 -22.32 1.98 -15.74
C VAL A 172 -22.45 3.35 -15.08
N LEU A 173 -21.36 3.94 -14.63
CA LEU A 173 -21.32 5.23 -13.95
C LEU A 173 -20.29 6.17 -14.58
N PRO A 174 -20.56 7.48 -14.63
CA PRO A 174 -19.53 8.47 -14.90
C PRO A 174 -18.38 8.32 -13.87
N TRP A 175 -17.14 8.50 -14.30
CA TRP A 175 -15.97 8.31 -13.45
C TRP A 175 -16.01 9.12 -12.14
N ARG A 176 -16.62 10.32 -12.18
CA ARG A 176 -16.79 11.17 -11.00
C ARG A 176 -17.63 10.49 -9.92
N HIS A 177 -18.78 9.94 -10.29
CA HIS A 177 -19.67 9.24 -9.35
C HIS A 177 -19.02 7.96 -8.84
N ALA A 178 -18.31 7.22 -9.68
CA ALA A 178 -17.58 6.03 -9.24
C ALA A 178 -16.49 6.38 -8.22
N LEU A 179 -15.72 7.47 -8.42
CA LEU A 179 -14.72 7.91 -7.44
C LEU A 179 -15.37 8.37 -6.12
N ILE A 180 -16.50 9.07 -6.16
CA ILE A 180 -17.23 9.46 -4.95
C ILE A 180 -17.68 8.22 -4.19
N LEU A 181 -18.25 7.23 -4.88
CA LEU A 181 -18.68 5.98 -4.28
C LEU A 181 -17.51 5.21 -3.65
N LEU A 182 -16.41 5.03 -4.41
CA LEU A 182 -15.22 4.34 -3.92
C LEU A 182 -14.58 5.12 -2.77
N GLY A 183 -14.52 6.44 -2.85
CA GLY A 183 -14.01 7.29 -1.78
C GLY A 183 -14.84 7.21 -0.50
N ALA A 184 -16.16 7.09 -0.61
CA ALA A 184 -17.05 6.92 0.54
C ALA A 184 -16.77 5.64 1.34
N LEU A 185 -16.22 4.58 0.70
CA LEU A 185 -15.76 3.39 1.41
C LEU A 185 -14.70 3.72 2.46
N GLY A 186 -13.90 4.77 2.25
CA GLY A 186 -12.91 5.23 3.22
C GLY A 186 -13.54 5.71 4.51
N ALA A 187 -14.68 6.42 4.45
CA ALA A 187 -15.41 6.85 5.64
C ALA A 187 -16.00 5.63 6.38
N VAL A 188 -16.59 4.67 5.66
CA VAL A 188 -17.11 3.43 6.24
C VAL A 188 -16.00 2.63 6.92
N ALA A 189 -14.87 2.47 6.24
CA ALA A 189 -13.71 1.77 6.80
C ALA A 189 -13.13 2.49 8.02
N ALA A 190 -13.06 3.82 8.01
CA ALA A 190 -12.59 4.62 9.14
C ALA A 190 -13.46 4.41 10.38
N VAL A 191 -14.79 4.44 10.21
CA VAL A 191 -15.74 4.14 11.30
C VAL A 191 -15.55 2.70 11.79
N ALA A 192 -15.42 1.74 10.87
CA ALA A 192 -15.18 0.35 11.22
C ALA A 192 -13.86 0.18 12.01
N ILE A 193 -12.76 0.81 11.58
CA ILE A 193 -11.48 0.80 12.29
C ILE A 193 -11.66 1.37 13.69
N PHE A 194 -12.24 2.56 13.80
CA PHE A 194 -12.38 3.26 15.08
C PHE A 194 -13.21 2.46 16.10
N LEU A 195 -14.30 1.83 15.65
CA LEU A 195 -15.22 1.07 16.52
C LEU A 195 -14.73 -0.35 16.81
N THR A 196 -13.93 -0.94 15.92
CA THR A 196 -13.65 -2.37 16.00
C THR A 196 -12.19 -2.72 16.29
N MET A 197 -11.23 -1.81 16.09
CA MET A 197 -9.83 -2.08 16.40
C MET A 197 -9.64 -2.22 17.91
N PRO A 198 -9.11 -3.35 18.40
CA PRO A 198 -8.81 -3.50 19.81
C PRO A 198 -7.75 -2.50 20.25
N GLN A 199 -7.92 -1.92 21.43
CA GLN A 199 -6.88 -1.12 22.04
C GLN A 199 -5.90 -2.06 22.76
N PHE A 200 -4.68 -2.12 22.26
CA PHE A 200 -3.60 -2.78 22.99
C PHE A 200 -2.98 -1.73 23.92
N ARG A 201 -2.89 -2.04 25.22
CA ARG A 201 -2.12 -1.21 26.14
C ARG A 201 -0.66 -1.24 25.68
N ASP A 202 -0.09 -0.06 25.47
CA ASP A 202 1.35 0.07 25.24
C ASP A 202 2.08 -0.40 26.50
N GLU A 203 2.43 -1.69 26.54
CA GLU A 203 3.51 -2.08 27.39
C GLU A 203 4.77 -1.44 26.81
N PRO A 204 5.58 -0.73 27.62
CA PRO A 204 6.82 -0.16 27.14
C PRO A 204 7.61 -1.25 26.44
N SER A 205 7.80 -1.11 25.13
CA SER A 205 8.61 -2.04 24.37
C SER A 205 9.96 -2.10 25.06
N LEU A 206 10.28 -3.23 25.69
CA LEU A 206 11.62 -3.45 26.25
C LEU A 206 12.62 -3.09 25.16
N PRO A 207 13.63 -2.27 25.47
CA PRO A 207 14.63 -1.88 24.48
C PRO A 207 15.16 -3.15 23.85
N ARG A 208 14.92 -3.27 22.53
CA ARG A 208 15.40 -4.41 21.76
C ARG A 208 16.90 -4.45 21.99
N LYS A 209 17.39 -5.49 22.72
CA LYS A 209 18.82 -5.71 22.88
C LYS A 209 19.41 -5.71 21.48
N THR A 210 20.07 -4.64 21.11
CA THR A 210 20.98 -4.59 19.97
C THR A 210 22.06 -5.60 20.31
N GLU A 211 21.97 -6.81 19.81
CA GLU A 211 23.09 -7.73 19.81
C GLU A 211 24.23 -6.97 19.12
N ASN A 212 25.28 -6.69 19.86
CA ASN A 212 26.53 -6.15 19.36
C ASN A 212 27.13 -7.20 18.40
N VAL A 213 26.67 -7.17 17.15
CA VAL A 213 27.31 -7.91 16.06
C VAL A 213 28.66 -7.24 15.84
N GLY A 214 29.68 -7.93 16.31
CA GLY A 214 31.06 -7.50 16.52
C GLY A 214 31.65 -6.56 15.45
N ALA A 215 32.51 -5.68 15.93
CA ALA A 215 33.21 -4.59 15.26
C ALA A 215 34.13 -4.95 14.07
N ALA A 216 34.12 -6.19 13.56
CA ALA A 216 35.09 -6.68 12.59
C ALA A 216 34.74 -6.47 11.10
N ARG A 217 33.72 -5.66 10.74
CA ARG A 217 33.31 -5.44 9.34
C ARG A 217 33.07 -3.95 8.99
N GLY A 218 33.93 -3.04 9.47
CA GLY A 218 33.68 -1.59 9.41
C GLY A 218 33.51 -1.02 7.99
N ALA A 219 34.38 -1.31 7.03
CA ALA A 219 34.34 -0.68 5.71
C ALA A 219 33.26 -1.26 4.79
N ALA A 220 33.10 -2.59 4.74
CA ALA A 220 32.05 -3.24 3.94
C ALA A 220 30.63 -2.83 4.40
N ARG A 221 30.47 -2.53 5.68
CA ARG A 221 29.19 -2.11 6.26
C ARG A 221 28.83 -0.66 5.92
N ALA A 222 29.83 0.21 5.72
CA ALA A 222 29.60 1.62 5.38
C ALA A 222 28.95 1.78 4.00
N TYR A 223 29.27 0.93 3.02
CA TYR A 223 28.70 0.98 1.68
C TYR A 223 27.44 0.11 1.50
N ALA A 224 27.21 -0.87 2.38
CA ALA A 224 26.10 -1.82 2.23
C ALA A 224 24.74 -1.13 2.28
N PHE A 225 24.54 -0.20 3.22
CA PHE A 225 23.26 0.50 3.35
C PHE A 225 22.99 1.48 2.19
N PRO A 226 23.92 2.38 1.79
CA PRO A 226 23.73 3.21 0.60
C PRO A 226 23.48 2.39 -0.68
N LEU A 227 24.19 1.28 -0.87
CA LEU A 227 24.00 0.40 -2.03
C LEU A 227 22.61 -0.23 -2.03
N LEU A 228 22.17 -0.79 -0.90
CA LEU A 228 20.82 -1.36 -0.75
C LEU A 228 19.74 -0.29 -0.98
N LEU A 229 19.94 0.91 -0.44
CA LEU A 229 19.03 2.03 -0.66
C LEU A 229 18.96 2.41 -2.14
N SER A 230 20.11 2.48 -2.84
CA SER A 230 20.15 2.80 -4.27
C SER A 230 19.41 1.76 -5.10
N VAL A 231 19.59 0.46 -4.81
CA VAL A 231 18.86 -0.62 -5.48
C VAL A 231 17.36 -0.47 -5.25
N GLY A 232 16.93 -0.24 -4.01
CA GLY A 232 15.51 -0.05 -3.69
C GLY A 232 14.88 1.18 -4.35
N VAL A 233 15.64 2.29 -4.47
CA VAL A 233 15.19 3.50 -5.16
C VAL A 233 15.03 3.25 -6.66
N ILE A 234 16.00 2.59 -7.31
CA ILE A 234 15.97 2.29 -8.75
C ILE A 234 14.81 1.32 -9.04
N ASP A 235 14.67 0.22 -8.29
CA ASP A 235 13.57 -0.73 -8.44
C ASP A 235 12.21 -0.04 -8.28
N SER A 236 12.02 0.72 -7.20
CA SER A 236 10.77 1.45 -6.97
C SER A 236 10.47 2.47 -8.07
N ALA A 237 11.47 3.21 -8.55
CA ALA A 237 11.32 4.19 -9.62
C ALA A 237 10.90 3.49 -10.93
N THR A 238 11.56 2.40 -11.29
CA THR A 238 11.25 1.61 -12.50
C THR A 238 9.83 1.05 -12.44
N ARG A 239 9.45 0.43 -11.33
CA ARG A 239 8.12 -0.11 -11.11
C ARG A 239 7.04 0.98 -11.17
N MET A 240 7.26 2.10 -10.50
CA MET A 240 6.29 3.20 -10.50
C MET A 240 6.17 3.85 -11.88
N ALA A 241 7.27 4.01 -12.62
CA ALA A 241 7.24 4.49 -13.98
C ALA A 241 6.47 3.53 -14.89
N PHE A 242 6.77 2.22 -14.83
CA PHE A 242 6.05 1.22 -15.60
C PHE A 242 4.54 1.26 -15.34
N LEU A 243 4.12 1.22 -14.06
CA LEU A 243 2.69 1.27 -13.71
C LEU A 243 2.03 2.58 -14.12
N THR A 244 2.76 3.71 -14.08
CA THR A 244 2.24 5.01 -14.50
C THR A 244 1.98 5.06 -16.00
N PHE A 245 2.85 4.48 -16.82
CA PHE A 245 2.78 4.58 -18.27
C PHE A 245 2.13 3.36 -18.94
N LEU A 246 2.02 2.22 -18.27
CA LEU A 246 1.35 1.02 -18.79
C LEU A 246 -0.06 1.29 -19.34
N PRO A 247 -0.95 2.02 -18.63
CA PRO A 247 -2.27 2.37 -19.15
C PRO A 247 -2.21 3.06 -20.51
N PHE A 248 -1.26 3.96 -20.70
CA PHE A 248 -1.12 4.72 -21.95
C PHE A 248 -0.57 3.87 -23.10
N VAL A 249 0.39 2.99 -22.80
CA VAL A 249 0.91 2.03 -23.78
C VAL A 249 -0.22 1.12 -24.28
N LEU A 250 -1.05 0.62 -23.37
CA LEU A 250 -2.17 -0.24 -23.71
C LEU A 250 -3.26 0.53 -24.48
N THR A 251 -3.60 1.74 -24.06
CA THR A 251 -4.58 2.60 -24.76
C THR A 251 -4.10 2.95 -26.16
N ALA A 252 -2.79 3.23 -26.35
CA ALA A 252 -2.21 3.46 -27.67
C ALA A 252 -2.31 2.22 -28.59
N LYS A 253 -2.39 1.02 -28.02
CA LYS A 253 -2.64 -0.25 -28.72
C LYS A 253 -4.13 -0.55 -28.93
N GLY A 254 -5.04 0.37 -28.52
CA GLY A 254 -6.48 0.23 -28.66
C GLY A 254 -7.21 -0.42 -27.47
N ALA A 255 -6.55 -0.55 -26.29
CA ALA A 255 -7.20 -1.07 -25.09
C ALA A 255 -8.30 -0.13 -24.58
N SER A 256 -9.42 -0.71 -24.17
CA SER A 256 -10.46 -0.01 -23.41
C SER A 256 -10.00 0.21 -21.96
N ILE A 257 -10.67 1.09 -21.22
CA ILE A 257 -10.38 1.32 -19.81
C ILE A 257 -10.56 0.05 -18.97
N GLN A 258 -11.50 -0.83 -19.37
CA GLN A 258 -11.72 -2.13 -18.74
C GLN A 258 -10.52 -3.06 -18.95
N SER A 259 -10.00 -3.08 -20.18
CA SER A 259 -8.79 -3.85 -20.52
C SER A 259 -7.58 -3.33 -19.73
N VAL A 260 -7.43 -2.02 -19.56
CA VAL A 260 -6.41 -1.42 -18.71
C VAL A 260 -6.55 -1.87 -17.24
N GLY A 261 -7.77 -1.86 -16.70
CA GLY A 261 -8.05 -2.35 -15.35
C GLY A 261 -7.69 -3.83 -15.19
N LEU A 262 -8.03 -4.67 -16.18
CA LEU A 262 -7.66 -6.09 -16.19
C LEU A 262 -6.14 -6.27 -16.25
N ALA A 263 -5.44 -5.53 -17.09
CA ALA A 263 -3.98 -5.62 -17.21
C ALA A 263 -3.30 -5.27 -15.88
N LEU A 264 -3.72 -4.20 -15.20
CA LEU A 264 -3.22 -3.85 -13.88
C LEU A 264 -3.50 -4.95 -12.86
N THR A 265 -4.70 -5.54 -12.90
CA THR A 265 -5.04 -6.68 -12.04
C THR A 265 -4.09 -7.85 -12.27
N LEU A 266 -3.80 -8.20 -13.54
CA LEU A 266 -2.85 -9.28 -13.88
C LEU A 266 -1.43 -8.96 -13.42
N VAL A 267 -0.97 -7.73 -13.59
CA VAL A 267 0.36 -7.29 -13.09
C VAL A 267 0.44 -7.44 -11.57
N PHE A 268 -0.57 -7.01 -10.83
CA PHE A 268 -0.58 -7.15 -9.37
C PHE A 268 -0.73 -8.61 -8.92
N ALA A 269 -1.54 -9.42 -9.62
CA ALA A 269 -1.65 -10.85 -9.36
C ALA A 269 -0.31 -11.56 -9.61
N GLY A 270 0.36 -11.23 -10.72
CA GLY A 270 1.70 -11.71 -11.02
C GLY A 270 2.72 -11.30 -9.95
N GLY A 271 2.65 -10.06 -9.47
CA GLY A 271 3.49 -9.56 -8.38
C GLY A 271 3.26 -10.31 -7.07
N ALA A 272 1.99 -10.58 -6.70
CA ALA A 272 1.66 -11.36 -5.52
C ALA A 272 2.17 -12.81 -5.63
N ALA A 273 1.95 -13.47 -6.76
CA ALA A 273 2.48 -14.80 -7.04
C ALA A 273 4.02 -14.81 -7.08
N GLY A 274 4.62 -13.78 -7.67
CA GLY A 274 6.07 -13.61 -7.75
C GLY A 274 6.75 -13.57 -6.40
N LYS A 275 6.13 -12.95 -5.38
CA LYS A 275 6.66 -12.95 -4.00
C LYS A 275 6.84 -14.37 -3.45
N LEU A 276 5.88 -15.27 -3.71
CA LEU A 276 5.98 -16.67 -3.31
C LEU A 276 7.07 -17.40 -4.10
N VAL A 277 7.09 -17.22 -5.42
CA VAL A 277 8.10 -17.84 -6.30
C VAL A 277 9.50 -17.38 -5.91
N CYS A 278 9.71 -16.08 -5.65
CA CYS A 278 10.99 -15.53 -5.21
C CYS A 278 11.45 -16.13 -3.88
N ALA A 279 10.55 -16.42 -2.95
CA ALA A 279 10.90 -17.07 -1.68
C ALA A 279 11.46 -18.48 -1.92
N PHE A 280 10.85 -19.27 -2.82
CA PHE A 280 11.33 -20.63 -3.18
C PHE A 280 12.65 -20.60 -3.96
N ILE A 281 12.78 -19.70 -4.94
CA ILE A 281 13.99 -19.55 -5.74
C ILE A 281 15.13 -19.06 -4.85
N GLY A 282 14.90 -18.05 -4.02
CA GLY A 282 15.89 -17.47 -3.11
C GLY A 282 16.45 -18.47 -2.11
N ALA A 283 15.62 -19.42 -1.66
CA ALA A 283 16.07 -20.53 -0.81
C ALA A 283 17.03 -21.49 -1.53
N ARG A 284 16.99 -21.59 -2.87
CA ARG A 284 17.82 -22.50 -3.67
C ARG A 284 19.07 -21.86 -4.22
N ILE A 285 18.97 -20.66 -4.78
CA ILE A 285 20.08 -20.00 -5.51
C ILE A 285 20.64 -18.79 -4.76
N GLY A 286 20.04 -18.44 -3.59
CA GLY A 286 20.46 -17.29 -2.79
C GLY A 286 19.86 -15.97 -3.23
N ALA A 287 19.86 -14.98 -2.34
CA ALA A 287 19.17 -13.71 -2.53
C ALA A 287 19.70 -12.90 -3.72
N VAL A 288 21.04 -12.81 -3.87
CA VAL A 288 21.66 -11.99 -4.94
C VAL A 288 21.31 -12.53 -6.32
N ALA A 289 21.45 -13.86 -6.53
CA ALA A 289 21.12 -14.48 -7.82
C ALA A 289 19.61 -14.36 -8.12
N THR A 290 18.75 -14.43 -7.11
CA THR A 290 17.30 -14.23 -7.28
C THR A 290 16.99 -12.80 -7.73
N VAL A 291 17.60 -11.78 -7.13
CA VAL A 291 17.42 -10.39 -7.54
C VAL A 291 17.86 -10.21 -9.00
N TRP A 292 19.05 -10.67 -9.38
CA TRP A 292 19.50 -10.59 -10.77
C TRP A 292 18.54 -11.26 -11.76
N LEU A 293 18.05 -12.44 -11.41
CA LEU A 293 17.10 -13.17 -12.26
C LEU A 293 15.79 -12.39 -12.41
N THR A 294 15.19 -11.93 -11.30
CA THR A 294 13.89 -11.25 -11.33
C THR A 294 13.97 -9.91 -12.03
N GLU A 295 15.01 -9.10 -11.77
CA GLU A 295 15.19 -7.80 -12.42
C GLU A 295 15.43 -7.96 -13.93
N THR A 296 16.23 -8.97 -14.34
CA THR A 296 16.46 -9.24 -15.76
C THR A 296 15.17 -9.67 -16.47
N VAL A 297 14.40 -10.59 -15.87
CA VAL A 297 13.13 -11.05 -16.45
C VAL A 297 12.12 -9.89 -16.52
N THR A 298 12.05 -9.06 -15.49
CA THR A 298 11.19 -7.86 -15.47
C THR A 298 11.58 -6.87 -16.57
N ALA A 299 12.86 -6.58 -16.73
CA ALA A 299 13.35 -5.69 -17.77
C ALA A 299 13.02 -6.22 -19.18
N ILE A 300 13.23 -7.52 -19.41
CA ILE A 300 12.87 -8.17 -20.68
C ILE A 300 11.37 -8.08 -20.91
N GLY A 301 10.53 -8.36 -19.91
CA GLY A 301 9.07 -8.27 -19.99
C GLY A 301 8.58 -6.86 -20.34
N ILE A 302 9.13 -5.82 -19.71
CA ILE A 302 8.79 -4.43 -19.99
C ILE A 302 9.14 -4.07 -21.45
N VAL A 303 10.33 -4.43 -21.91
CA VAL A 303 10.78 -4.12 -23.28
C VAL A 303 9.97 -4.94 -24.30
N ALA A 304 9.71 -6.20 -24.02
CA ALA A 304 8.94 -7.08 -24.91
C ALA A 304 7.49 -6.59 -25.11
N LEU A 305 6.90 -5.90 -24.11
CA LEU A 305 5.56 -5.36 -24.22
C LEU A 305 5.42 -4.32 -25.36
N LEU A 306 6.49 -3.61 -25.72
CA LEU A 306 6.43 -2.52 -26.71
C LEU A 306 6.06 -3.02 -28.13
N PRO A 307 6.69 -4.04 -28.71
CA PRO A 307 6.37 -4.55 -30.06
C PRO A 307 5.15 -5.45 -30.10
N LEU A 308 4.64 -5.99 -28.98
CA LEU A 308 3.53 -6.93 -28.96
C LEU A 308 2.23 -6.26 -29.38
N SER A 309 1.33 -7.01 -30.06
CA SER A 309 -0.05 -6.61 -30.24
C SER A 309 -0.80 -6.53 -28.92
N LEU A 310 -1.98 -5.88 -28.89
CA LEU A 310 -2.78 -5.79 -27.68
C LEU A 310 -3.10 -7.19 -27.11
N GLU A 311 -3.50 -8.13 -27.98
CA GLU A 311 -3.85 -9.50 -27.57
C GLU A 311 -2.66 -10.23 -26.96
N ALA A 312 -1.48 -10.13 -27.60
CA ALA A 312 -0.25 -10.76 -27.14
C ALA A 312 0.31 -10.11 -25.86
N ALA A 313 -0.05 -8.86 -25.56
CA ALA A 313 0.36 -8.17 -24.33
C ALA A 313 -0.38 -8.68 -23.08
N PHE A 314 -1.45 -9.46 -23.23
CA PHE A 314 -2.21 -10.07 -22.13
C PHE A 314 -1.81 -11.52 -21.83
N VAL A 315 -0.97 -12.14 -22.65
CA VAL A 315 -0.46 -13.51 -22.50
C VAL A 315 0.95 -13.51 -21.95
#